data_b683d7bd1d300eb5b967e4ef4ac8401d
#
_entry.id   b683d7bd1d300eb5b967e4ef4ac8401d
#
_cell.length_a   1.000
_cell.length_b   1.000
_cell.length_c   1.000
_cell.angle_alpha   90.00
_cell.angle_beta   90.00
_cell.angle_gamma   90.00
#
_symmetry.space_group_name_H-M   'P 1'
#
loop_
_entity.id
_entity.type
_entity.pdbx_description
1 polymer ?
#
loop_
_entity_poly.entity_id
_entity_poly.type
_entity_poly.pdbx_seq_one_letter_code
_entity_poly.pdbx_strand_id
1 'polypeptide(L)'
;MGSVYAALLADAGNEVWAIDSWADHIAAIQTNGLRLEGASGDRTVRIQATTDPRDVGECELVIVATKAFDIEAAAESIRPLVGETTVVLPIQNGLGSPDRMAAILGDERVVIGVVGGFGASMVGPGHAHHNGMELVRLGERNSPATDRIRAVADVWEAAGFRVSVYDDVNQLVWEKLLCNATFSGTCSVLGWRIGEVMADAEAWSVASGCAREVYDVAIAKGIRLDFDDPVAYAYAFGGKIPDARPSMLLDLMAGRRCEIDVINGAIDPAARTVGLVAPVNATITALVKAKAAGV
;
A
#
# COMPACT_ATOMS: atom_id res chain seq x y z
N MET A 1 -0.39 -6.12 -7.29
CA MET A 1 0.59 -5.00 -7.36
C MET A 1 1.99 -5.52 -7.70
N GLY A 2 2.56 -6.45 -6.96
CA GLY A 2 3.91 -6.98 -7.20
C GLY A 2 4.20 -7.37 -8.65
N SER A 3 3.26 -8.02 -9.33
CA SER A 3 3.40 -8.39 -10.74
C SER A 3 3.57 -7.19 -11.68
N VAL A 4 2.91 -6.04 -11.39
CA VAL A 4 3.09 -4.81 -12.18
C VAL A 4 4.51 -4.27 -12.01
N TYR A 5 4.99 -4.20 -10.77
CA TYR A 5 6.35 -3.75 -10.48
C TYR A 5 7.40 -4.67 -11.12
N ALA A 6 7.24 -5.98 -10.91
CA ALA A 6 8.16 -6.97 -11.46
C ALA A 6 8.24 -6.89 -13.00
N ALA A 7 7.09 -6.77 -13.67
CA ALA A 7 7.07 -6.69 -15.12
C ALA A 7 7.75 -5.42 -15.66
N LEU A 8 7.44 -4.25 -15.08
CA LEU A 8 7.96 -2.98 -15.57
C LEU A 8 9.46 -2.82 -15.24
N LEU A 9 9.90 -3.25 -14.05
CA LEU A 9 11.31 -3.23 -13.67
C LEU A 9 12.14 -4.15 -14.56
N ALA A 10 11.62 -5.34 -14.88
CA ALA A 10 12.30 -6.26 -15.78
C ALA A 10 12.36 -5.76 -17.22
N ASP A 11 11.28 -5.14 -17.72
CA ASP A 11 11.24 -4.53 -19.06
C ASP A 11 12.25 -3.38 -19.21
N ALA A 12 12.58 -2.72 -18.11
CA ALA A 12 13.65 -1.71 -18.03
C ALA A 12 15.08 -2.29 -17.95
N GLY A 13 15.23 -3.61 -17.99
CA GLY A 13 16.53 -4.29 -18.03
C GLY A 13 17.11 -4.68 -16.68
N ASN A 14 16.35 -4.57 -15.60
CA ASN A 14 16.80 -5.07 -14.29
C ASN A 14 16.66 -6.59 -14.21
N GLU A 15 17.57 -7.23 -13.44
CA GLU A 15 17.39 -8.62 -13.02
C GLU A 15 16.31 -8.67 -11.94
N VAL A 16 15.20 -9.37 -12.23
CA VAL A 16 14.03 -9.38 -11.34
C VAL A 16 13.63 -10.80 -10.97
N TRP A 17 13.47 -11.04 -9.69
CA TRP A 17 12.88 -12.24 -9.12
C TRP A 17 11.48 -11.94 -8.58
N ALA A 18 10.48 -12.70 -9.02
CA ALA A 18 9.16 -12.71 -8.42
C ALA A 18 9.09 -13.84 -7.38
N ILE A 19 8.74 -13.48 -6.14
CA ILE A 19 8.56 -14.44 -5.04
C ILE A 19 7.12 -14.37 -4.58
N ASP A 20 6.40 -15.49 -4.66
CA ASP A 20 5.00 -15.57 -4.23
C ASP A 20 4.69 -16.98 -3.73
N SER A 21 3.82 -17.09 -2.73
CA SER A 21 3.34 -18.38 -2.22
C SER A 21 2.33 -19.08 -3.16
N TRP A 22 1.80 -18.36 -4.16
CA TRP A 22 0.88 -18.90 -5.15
C TRP A 22 1.63 -19.71 -6.22
N ALA A 23 1.77 -21.01 -5.98
CA ALA A 23 2.56 -21.92 -6.82
C ALA A 23 2.16 -21.89 -8.31
N ASP A 24 0.84 -21.83 -8.62
CA ASP A 24 0.38 -21.79 -10.01
C ASP A 24 0.82 -20.50 -10.72
N HIS A 25 0.85 -19.38 -9.99
CA HIS A 25 1.34 -18.11 -10.53
C HIS A 25 2.82 -18.17 -10.86
N ILE A 26 3.63 -18.73 -9.97
CA ILE A 26 5.06 -18.94 -10.17
C ILE A 26 5.33 -19.90 -11.33
N ALA A 27 4.65 -21.03 -11.39
CA ALA A 27 4.79 -21.99 -12.49
C ALA A 27 4.42 -21.38 -13.86
N ALA A 28 3.37 -20.57 -13.90
CA ALA A 28 2.97 -19.87 -15.12
C ALA A 28 4.03 -18.85 -15.56
N ILE A 29 4.62 -18.08 -14.63
CA ILE A 29 5.71 -17.13 -14.93
C ILE A 29 6.94 -17.87 -15.45
N GLN A 30 7.35 -18.95 -14.79
CA GLN A 30 8.52 -19.76 -15.21
C GLN A 30 8.34 -20.31 -16.62
N THR A 31 7.13 -20.76 -16.96
CA THR A 31 6.85 -21.39 -18.26
C THR A 31 6.66 -20.37 -19.38
N ASN A 32 5.84 -19.35 -19.12
CA ASN A 32 5.34 -18.44 -20.17
C ASN A 32 5.90 -17.02 -20.08
N GLY A 33 6.53 -16.65 -18.96
CA GLY A 33 6.84 -15.28 -18.59
C GLY A 33 5.67 -14.62 -17.85
N LEU A 34 5.91 -13.42 -17.33
CA LEU A 34 4.90 -12.59 -16.67
C LEU A 34 4.23 -11.69 -17.69
N ARG A 35 2.93 -11.89 -17.92
CA ARG A 35 2.13 -11.01 -18.79
C ARG A 35 1.55 -9.86 -17.99
N LEU A 36 1.73 -8.65 -18.52
CA LEU A 36 1.13 -7.42 -18.00
C LEU A 36 0.35 -6.75 -19.15
N GLU A 37 -0.91 -6.37 -18.87
CA GLU A 37 -1.73 -5.57 -19.79
C GLU A 37 -2.38 -4.39 -19.07
N GLY A 38 -3.01 -3.48 -19.81
CA GLY A 38 -3.76 -2.33 -19.28
C GLY A 38 -3.00 -1.02 -19.39
N ALA A 39 -3.04 -0.18 -18.35
CA ALA A 39 -2.58 1.21 -18.39
C ALA A 39 -1.11 1.41 -18.81
N SER A 40 -0.23 0.41 -18.60
CA SER A 40 1.17 0.43 -19.02
C SER A 40 1.45 -0.29 -20.35
N GLY A 41 0.42 -0.65 -21.09
CA GLY A 41 0.51 -1.40 -22.35
C GLY A 41 0.41 -2.92 -22.13
N ASP A 42 0.51 -3.69 -23.24
CA ASP A 42 0.48 -5.17 -23.22
C ASP A 42 1.88 -5.70 -23.53
N ARG A 43 2.41 -6.53 -22.61
CA ARG A 43 3.74 -7.13 -22.75
C ARG A 43 3.84 -8.44 -21.99
N THR A 44 4.78 -9.27 -22.39
CA THR A 44 5.20 -10.46 -21.63
C THR A 44 6.70 -10.36 -21.41
N VAL A 45 7.12 -10.39 -20.16
CA VAL A 45 8.53 -10.29 -19.78
C VAL A 45 9.01 -11.63 -19.19
N ARG A 46 10.25 -11.98 -19.50
CA ARG A 46 10.92 -13.14 -18.88
C ARG A 46 11.60 -12.67 -17.59
N ILE A 47 11.18 -13.24 -16.47
CA ILE A 47 11.75 -12.99 -15.16
C ILE A 47 12.01 -14.31 -14.45
N GLN A 48 12.86 -14.28 -13.45
CA GLN A 48 13.00 -15.39 -12.50
C GLN A 48 11.79 -15.39 -11.56
N ALA A 49 11.39 -16.58 -11.11
CA ALA A 49 10.25 -16.70 -10.18
C ALA A 49 10.43 -17.94 -9.30
N THR A 50 10.09 -17.83 -8.02
CA THR A 50 10.18 -18.93 -7.07
C THR A 50 9.15 -18.79 -5.95
N THR A 51 8.83 -19.90 -5.30
CA THR A 51 8.06 -19.89 -4.04
C THR A 51 8.99 -19.89 -2.82
N ASP A 52 10.29 -20.04 -2.99
CA ASP A 52 11.27 -20.10 -1.90
C ASP A 52 12.30 -18.97 -2.01
N PRO A 53 12.30 -17.98 -1.10
CA PRO A 53 13.27 -16.90 -1.11
C PRO A 53 14.75 -17.36 -1.08
N ARG A 54 15.03 -18.55 -0.56
CA ARG A 54 16.39 -19.09 -0.48
C ARG A 54 17.03 -19.42 -1.83
N ASP A 55 16.22 -19.49 -2.89
CA ASP A 55 16.70 -19.73 -4.26
C ASP A 55 17.35 -18.49 -4.89
N VAL A 56 17.17 -17.29 -4.28
CA VAL A 56 17.50 -16.00 -4.92
C VAL A 56 18.87 -15.46 -4.54
N GLY A 57 19.22 -15.52 -3.26
CA GLY A 57 20.40 -14.85 -2.71
C GLY A 57 20.18 -13.38 -2.38
N GLU A 58 21.26 -12.67 -2.04
CA GLU A 58 21.17 -11.26 -1.65
C GLU A 58 20.76 -10.37 -2.82
N CYS A 59 19.87 -9.39 -2.54
CA CYS A 59 19.36 -8.44 -3.51
C CYS A 59 19.77 -7.01 -3.12
N GLU A 60 19.92 -6.13 -4.10
CA GLU A 60 20.12 -4.69 -3.86
C GLU A 60 18.83 -4.01 -3.39
N LEU A 61 17.69 -4.41 -3.95
CA LEU A 61 16.37 -3.89 -3.62
C LEU A 61 15.35 -5.03 -3.43
N VAL A 62 14.66 -5.03 -2.31
CA VAL A 62 13.54 -5.95 -2.06
C VAL A 62 12.24 -5.13 -1.90
N ILE A 63 11.34 -5.24 -2.87
CA ILE A 63 10.02 -4.59 -2.84
C ILE A 63 9.02 -5.54 -2.22
N VAL A 64 8.45 -5.17 -1.07
CA VAL A 64 7.48 -6.00 -0.37
C VAL A 64 6.07 -5.52 -0.70
N ALA A 65 5.37 -6.29 -1.53
CA ALA A 65 4.04 -5.97 -2.05
C ALA A 65 2.94 -6.93 -1.53
N THR A 66 3.21 -7.64 -0.43
CA THR A 66 2.21 -8.46 0.28
C THR A 66 1.16 -7.58 0.95
N LYS A 67 0.08 -8.18 1.45
CA LYS A 67 -0.87 -7.47 2.32
C LYS A 67 -0.23 -7.15 3.67
N ALA A 68 -0.68 -6.06 4.31
CA ALA A 68 -0.10 -5.58 5.55
C ALA A 68 -0.21 -6.56 6.74
N PHE A 69 -1.16 -7.48 6.70
CA PHE A 69 -1.31 -8.51 7.73
C PHE A 69 -0.31 -9.67 7.60
N ASP A 70 0.42 -9.76 6.49
CA ASP A 70 1.46 -10.77 6.25
C ASP A 70 2.88 -10.17 6.38
N ILE A 71 3.00 -8.91 6.83
CA ILE A 71 4.26 -8.16 6.78
C ILE A 71 5.37 -8.78 7.62
N GLU A 72 5.04 -9.31 8.82
CA GLU A 72 6.01 -9.97 9.68
C GLU A 72 6.47 -11.30 9.08
N ALA A 73 5.55 -12.08 8.56
CA ALA A 73 5.89 -13.34 7.87
C ALA A 73 6.74 -13.09 6.62
N ALA A 74 6.40 -12.04 5.86
CA ALA A 74 7.20 -11.63 4.72
C ALA A 74 8.60 -11.20 5.14
N ALA A 75 8.73 -10.37 6.19
CA ALA A 75 10.02 -9.92 6.71
C ALA A 75 10.91 -11.10 7.14
N GLU A 76 10.36 -12.08 7.86
CA GLU A 76 11.12 -13.28 8.23
C GLU A 76 11.53 -14.11 7.00
N SER A 77 10.65 -14.25 6.02
CA SER A 77 10.91 -15.07 4.84
C SER A 77 11.98 -14.48 3.92
N ILE A 78 12.08 -13.15 3.83
CA ILE A 78 13.04 -12.46 2.95
C ILE A 78 14.43 -12.27 3.58
N ARG A 79 14.67 -12.71 4.82
CA ARG A 79 16.02 -12.62 5.44
C ARG A 79 17.17 -13.11 4.55
N PRO A 80 17.02 -14.20 3.78
CA PRO A 80 18.08 -14.66 2.87
C PRO A 80 18.41 -13.68 1.73
N LEU A 81 17.50 -12.72 1.42
CA LEU A 81 17.69 -11.72 0.38
C LEU A 81 18.39 -10.46 0.90
N VAL A 82 18.50 -10.30 2.24
CA VAL A 82 18.91 -9.06 2.87
C VAL A 82 20.36 -9.12 3.29
N GLY A 83 21.23 -8.53 2.47
CA GLY A 83 22.64 -8.32 2.75
C GLY A 83 22.91 -6.98 3.44
N GLU A 84 24.18 -6.60 3.49
CA GLU A 84 24.63 -5.40 4.20
C GLU A 84 24.11 -4.10 3.58
N THR A 85 23.97 -4.05 2.26
CA THR A 85 23.54 -2.85 1.50
C THR A 85 22.12 -2.93 0.94
N THR A 86 21.40 -4.01 1.22
CA THR A 86 20.04 -4.22 0.71
C THR A 86 19.08 -3.14 1.20
N VAL A 87 18.34 -2.55 0.28
CA VAL A 87 17.20 -1.66 0.59
C VAL A 87 15.91 -2.46 0.56
N VAL A 88 15.14 -2.40 1.64
CA VAL A 88 13.83 -3.06 1.75
C VAL A 88 12.74 -2.00 1.69
N LEU A 89 11.87 -2.11 0.70
CA LEU A 89 10.81 -1.14 0.39
C LEU A 89 9.42 -1.76 0.60
N PRO A 90 8.82 -1.65 1.80
CA PRO A 90 7.41 -1.93 2.01
C PRO A 90 6.54 -0.84 1.38
N ILE A 91 5.44 -1.24 0.73
CA ILE A 91 4.54 -0.35 0.00
C ILE A 91 3.06 -0.58 0.35
N GLN A 92 2.79 -1.14 1.53
CA GLN A 92 1.45 -1.44 2.00
C GLN A 92 0.65 -0.15 2.28
N ASN A 93 -0.67 -0.29 2.27
CA ASN A 93 -1.57 0.74 2.78
C ASN A 93 -1.57 0.75 4.31
N GLY A 94 -1.97 1.88 4.90
CA GLY A 94 -2.14 2.01 6.35
C GLY A 94 -0.84 2.31 7.08
N LEU A 95 -0.83 2.05 8.39
CA LEU A 95 0.29 2.33 9.28
C LEU A 95 1.02 1.08 9.74
N GLY A 96 2.30 1.28 10.08
CA GLY A 96 3.10 0.34 10.86
C GLY A 96 3.83 -0.74 10.06
N SER A 97 3.62 -0.89 8.75
CA SER A 97 4.35 -1.90 7.96
C SER A 97 5.86 -1.67 7.96
N PRO A 98 6.37 -0.45 7.72
CA PRO A 98 7.81 -0.20 7.81
C PRO A 98 8.38 -0.45 9.21
N ASP A 99 7.65 -0.10 10.27
CA ASP A 99 8.12 -0.28 11.66
C ASP A 99 8.24 -1.75 12.03
N ARG A 100 7.21 -2.55 11.70
CA ARG A 100 7.21 -4.00 11.94
C ARG A 100 8.31 -4.71 11.14
N MET A 101 8.55 -4.26 9.92
CA MET A 101 9.60 -4.79 9.07
C MET A 101 10.99 -4.44 9.61
N ALA A 102 11.19 -3.19 10.04
CA ALA A 102 12.44 -2.74 10.63
C ALA A 102 12.78 -3.43 11.96
N ALA A 103 11.78 -3.76 12.76
CA ALA A 103 11.97 -4.53 13.99
C ALA A 103 12.56 -5.94 13.73
N ILE A 104 12.37 -6.48 12.52
CA ILE A 104 12.83 -7.82 12.12
C ILE A 104 14.15 -7.76 11.35
N LEU A 105 14.30 -6.79 10.43
CA LEU A 105 15.40 -6.75 9.46
C LEU A 105 16.48 -5.71 9.79
N GLY A 106 16.21 -4.81 10.74
CA GLY A 106 17.06 -3.67 11.07
C GLY A 106 16.53 -2.37 10.45
N ASP A 107 16.64 -1.29 11.23
CA ASP A 107 16.12 0.03 10.87
C ASP A 107 16.81 0.63 9.64
N GLU A 108 18.10 0.37 9.53
CA GLU A 108 18.96 0.88 8.46
C GLU A 108 18.64 0.30 7.08
N ARG A 109 17.90 -0.80 7.01
CA ARG A 109 17.55 -1.45 5.73
C ARG A 109 16.21 -1.00 5.17
N VAL A 110 15.30 -0.54 6.02
CA VAL A 110 13.91 -0.29 5.65
C VAL A 110 13.69 1.18 5.31
N VAL A 111 13.12 1.42 4.14
CA VAL A 111 12.67 2.73 3.67
C VAL A 111 11.15 2.78 3.61
N ILE A 112 10.56 3.90 3.22
CA ILE A 112 9.11 4.05 3.10
C ILE A 112 8.72 4.32 1.64
N GLY A 113 7.74 3.55 1.14
CA GLY A 113 7.10 3.79 -0.13
C GLY A 113 5.60 4.06 0.02
N VAL A 114 5.12 5.13 -0.62
CA VAL A 114 3.70 5.45 -0.69
C VAL A 114 3.27 5.45 -2.15
N VAL A 115 2.44 4.48 -2.51
CA VAL A 115 1.93 4.31 -3.87
C VAL A 115 0.50 4.84 -3.94
N GLY A 116 0.22 5.81 -4.81
CA GLY A 116 -1.10 6.42 -4.99
C GLY A 116 -1.61 6.27 -6.41
N GLY A 117 -2.95 6.09 -6.56
CA GLY A 117 -3.61 5.96 -7.86
C GLY A 117 -3.26 4.70 -8.65
N PHE A 118 -2.60 3.74 -8.01
CA PHE A 118 -2.28 2.44 -8.60
C PHE A 118 -3.40 1.45 -8.33
N GLY A 119 -3.81 0.76 -9.40
CA GLY A 119 -4.67 -0.39 -9.31
C GLY A 119 -4.08 -1.55 -10.11
N ALA A 120 -4.20 -2.75 -9.60
CA ALA A 120 -3.87 -3.96 -10.32
C ALA A 120 -4.84 -5.08 -9.93
N SER A 121 -5.18 -5.91 -10.90
CA SER A 121 -5.94 -7.13 -10.70
C SER A 121 -5.24 -8.31 -11.36
N MET A 122 -5.43 -9.49 -10.80
CA MET A 122 -4.96 -10.71 -11.46
C MET A 122 -6.04 -11.19 -12.43
N VAL A 123 -5.66 -11.41 -13.68
CA VAL A 123 -6.49 -12.02 -14.72
C VAL A 123 -6.44 -13.54 -14.58
N GLY A 124 -5.27 -14.05 -14.19
CA GLY A 124 -5.01 -15.46 -13.94
C GLY A 124 -3.55 -15.68 -13.53
N PRO A 125 -3.12 -16.93 -13.32
CA PRO A 125 -1.74 -17.24 -13.05
C PRO A 125 -0.80 -16.69 -14.13
N GLY A 126 0.26 -15.99 -13.75
CA GLY A 126 1.22 -15.35 -14.66
C GLY A 126 0.69 -14.15 -15.44
N HIS A 127 -0.55 -13.68 -15.18
CA HIS A 127 -1.17 -12.61 -15.94
C HIS A 127 -1.82 -11.56 -15.03
N ALA A 128 -1.33 -10.34 -15.06
CA ALA A 128 -1.84 -9.19 -14.32
C ALA A 128 -2.38 -8.10 -15.25
N HIS A 129 -3.42 -7.39 -14.80
CA HIS A 129 -3.94 -6.19 -15.43
C HIS A 129 -3.59 -4.97 -14.59
N HIS A 130 -2.99 -3.96 -15.21
CA HIS A 130 -2.65 -2.68 -14.60
C HIS A 130 -3.80 -1.69 -14.83
N ASN A 131 -4.54 -1.35 -13.78
CA ASN A 131 -5.74 -0.52 -13.89
C ASN A 131 -5.43 0.99 -13.98
N GLY A 132 -4.25 1.41 -13.51
CA GLY A 132 -3.83 2.81 -13.55
C GLY A 132 -2.42 2.99 -13.03
N MET A 133 -1.77 4.08 -13.46
CA MET A 133 -0.41 4.45 -13.07
C MET A 133 -0.42 5.88 -12.55
N GLU A 134 -0.06 6.05 -11.29
CA GLU A 134 0.19 7.36 -10.70
C GLU A 134 1.59 7.44 -10.07
N LEU A 135 1.71 8.15 -8.97
CA LEU A 135 2.96 8.55 -8.38
C LEU A 135 3.40 7.59 -7.27
N VAL A 136 4.64 7.14 -7.35
CA VAL A 136 5.37 6.48 -6.27
C VAL A 136 6.14 7.55 -5.48
N ARG A 137 5.94 7.60 -4.19
CA ARG A 137 6.60 8.54 -3.29
C ARG A 137 7.51 7.75 -2.37
N LEU A 138 8.75 8.17 -2.27
CA LEU A 138 9.80 7.47 -1.55
C LEU A 138 10.45 8.38 -0.51
N GLY A 139 10.87 7.81 0.60
CA GLY A 139 11.65 8.51 1.61
C GLY A 139 12.27 7.58 2.63
N GLU A 140 13.20 8.12 3.40
CA GLU A 140 13.79 7.44 4.54
C GLU A 140 12.80 7.41 5.72
N ARG A 141 12.97 6.46 6.63
CA ARG A 141 12.11 6.37 7.82
C ARG A 141 12.38 7.47 8.85
N ASN A 142 13.64 7.75 9.12
CA ASN A 142 14.08 8.56 10.27
C ASN A 142 15.07 9.66 9.90
N SER A 143 15.24 9.97 8.62
CA SER A 143 16.17 10.99 8.13
C SER A 143 15.65 11.64 6.84
N PRO A 144 16.18 12.79 6.44
CA PRO A 144 15.98 13.31 5.10
C PRO A 144 16.47 12.33 4.02
N ALA A 145 16.08 12.59 2.78
CA ALA A 145 16.41 11.76 1.63
C ALA A 145 17.93 11.60 1.45
N THR A 146 18.37 10.36 1.35
CA THR A 146 19.76 9.96 1.16
C THR A 146 20.04 9.58 -0.30
N ASP A 147 21.30 9.34 -0.65
CA ASP A 147 21.67 8.90 -1.99
C ASP A 147 21.10 7.51 -2.32
N ARG A 148 20.96 6.64 -1.33
CA ARG A 148 20.37 5.31 -1.56
C ARG A 148 18.90 5.38 -1.97
N ILE A 149 18.10 6.26 -1.36
CA ILE A 149 16.68 6.39 -1.74
C ILE A 149 16.53 7.08 -3.10
N ARG A 150 17.47 7.96 -3.49
CA ARG A 150 17.55 8.55 -4.82
C ARG A 150 17.87 7.48 -5.86
N ALA A 151 18.84 6.59 -5.59
CA ALA A 151 19.16 5.46 -6.45
C ALA A 151 17.97 4.51 -6.64
N VAL A 152 17.19 4.24 -5.58
CA VAL A 152 15.92 3.50 -5.70
C VAL A 152 14.94 4.24 -6.60
N ALA A 153 14.79 5.56 -6.46
CA ALA A 153 13.93 6.36 -7.32
C ALA A 153 14.34 6.28 -8.79
N ASP A 154 15.65 6.38 -9.09
CA ASP A 154 16.17 6.29 -10.46
C ASP A 154 15.83 4.93 -11.10
N VAL A 155 15.89 3.83 -10.36
CA VAL A 155 15.49 2.48 -10.83
C VAL A 155 14.00 2.44 -11.20
N TRP A 156 13.15 3.04 -10.36
CA TRP A 156 11.72 3.09 -10.64
C TRP A 156 11.39 4.03 -11.81
N GLU A 157 12.06 5.19 -11.92
CA GLU A 157 11.87 6.13 -13.03
C GLU A 157 12.29 5.51 -14.36
N ALA A 158 13.43 4.81 -14.38
CA ALA A 158 13.90 4.06 -15.56
C ALA A 158 12.89 3.00 -16.02
N ALA A 159 12.12 2.43 -15.10
CA ALA A 159 11.04 1.48 -15.38
C ALA A 159 9.71 2.17 -15.80
N GLY A 160 9.71 3.49 -15.99
CA GLY A 160 8.57 4.25 -16.49
C GLY A 160 7.56 4.66 -15.40
N PHE A 161 7.89 4.51 -14.12
CA PHE A 161 7.07 5.04 -13.03
C PHE A 161 7.32 6.55 -12.85
N ARG A 162 6.29 7.26 -12.45
CA ARG A 162 6.45 8.61 -11.91
C ARG A 162 6.86 8.50 -10.46
N VAL A 163 8.00 9.07 -10.10
CA VAL A 163 8.55 8.96 -8.76
C VAL A 163 8.82 10.35 -8.17
N SER A 164 8.74 10.47 -6.87
CA SER A 164 9.20 11.64 -6.14
C SER A 164 9.82 11.22 -4.81
N VAL A 165 10.93 11.82 -4.46
CA VAL A 165 11.64 11.59 -3.19
C VAL A 165 11.34 12.74 -2.24
N TYR A 166 11.09 12.41 -0.97
CA TYR A 166 10.71 13.37 0.07
C TYR A 166 11.63 13.26 1.28
N ASP A 167 11.97 14.41 1.85
CA ASP A 167 12.74 14.47 3.11
C ASP A 167 11.89 14.05 4.32
N ASP A 168 10.58 14.29 4.27
CA ASP A 168 9.60 13.78 5.22
C ASP A 168 8.46 13.09 4.47
N VAL A 169 8.57 11.77 4.34
CA VAL A 169 7.56 10.95 3.69
C VAL A 169 6.36 10.65 4.60
N ASN A 170 6.49 10.86 5.93
CA ASN A 170 5.42 10.59 6.89
C ASN A 170 4.20 11.46 6.62
N GLN A 171 4.39 12.72 6.20
CA GLN A 171 3.31 13.57 5.73
C GLN A 171 2.41 12.82 4.74
N LEU A 172 3.01 12.24 3.70
CA LEU A 172 2.28 11.56 2.62
C LEU A 172 1.62 10.26 3.06
N VAL A 173 2.24 9.54 4.01
CA VAL A 173 1.63 8.36 4.65
C VAL A 173 0.32 8.77 5.31
N TRP A 174 0.33 9.85 6.10
CA TRP A 174 -0.84 10.31 6.84
C TRP A 174 -1.89 10.96 5.95
N GLU A 175 -1.51 11.71 4.91
CA GLU A 175 -2.45 12.25 3.91
C GLU A 175 -3.19 11.13 3.16
N LYS A 176 -2.46 10.10 2.73
CA LYS A 176 -3.07 8.92 2.10
C LYS A 176 -3.94 8.14 3.08
N LEU A 177 -3.47 7.98 4.32
CA LEU A 177 -4.23 7.30 5.37
C LEU A 177 -5.56 8.01 5.64
N LEU A 178 -5.57 9.35 5.69
CA LEU A 178 -6.77 10.15 5.86
C LEU A 178 -7.81 9.82 4.79
N CYS A 179 -7.43 9.86 3.51
CA CYS A 179 -8.32 9.49 2.42
C CYS A 179 -8.81 8.04 2.51
N ASN A 180 -7.90 7.11 2.83
CA ASN A 180 -8.24 5.70 2.98
C ASN A 180 -9.19 5.47 4.16
N ALA A 181 -8.93 6.05 5.32
CA ALA A 181 -9.78 5.89 6.50
C ALA A 181 -11.17 6.51 6.30
N THR A 182 -11.25 7.63 5.57
CA THR A 182 -12.52 8.27 5.22
C THR A 182 -13.43 7.33 4.42
N PHE A 183 -12.87 6.70 3.38
CA PHE A 183 -13.70 5.97 2.42
C PHE A 183 -13.69 4.45 2.59
N SER A 184 -12.54 3.86 2.92
CA SER A 184 -12.41 2.39 2.86
C SER A 184 -13.37 1.68 3.80
N GLY A 185 -13.40 2.07 5.06
CA GLY A 185 -14.27 1.44 6.06
C GLY A 185 -15.76 1.73 5.80
N THR A 186 -16.13 3.00 5.57
CA THR A 186 -17.53 3.41 5.33
C THR A 186 -18.11 2.78 4.07
N CYS A 187 -17.39 2.81 2.94
CA CYS A 187 -17.79 2.12 1.73
C CYS A 187 -17.93 0.60 1.96
N SER A 188 -17.04 0.00 2.76
CA SER A 188 -17.08 -1.44 3.06
C SER A 188 -18.29 -1.84 3.89
N VAL A 189 -18.67 -1.03 4.89
CA VAL A 189 -19.87 -1.27 5.71
C VAL A 189 -21.12 -1.20 4.85
N LEU A 190 -21.25 -0.15 4.03
CA LEU A 190 -22.44 0.12 3.22
C LEU A 190 -22.51 -0.68 1.91
N GLY A 191 -21.37 -1.14 1.38
CA GLY A 191 -21.27 -1.74 0.04
C GLY A 191 -21.31 -0.71 -1.09
N TRP A 192 -21.08 0.56 -0.80
CA TRP A 192 -21.26 1.72 -1.67
C TRP A 192 -19.96 2.17 -2.33
N ARG A 193 -20.08 2.88 -3.45
CA ARG A 193 -18.98 3.62 -4.09
C ARG A 193 -18.68 4.90 -3.31
N ILE A 194 -17.53 5.50 -3.58
CA ILE A 194 -17.09 6.75 -2.95
C ILE A 194 -18.13 7.86 -3.13
N GLY A 195 -18.62 8.07 -4.36
CA GLY A 195 -19.60 9.11 -4.65
C GLY A 195 -20.96 8.89 -3.98
N GLU A 196 -21.36 7.65 -3.76
CA GLU A 196 -22.61 7.32 -3.03
C GLU A 196 -22.49 7.71 -1.55
N VAL A 197 -21.32 7.43 -0.92
CA VAL A 197 -21.05 7.89 0.46
C VAL A 197 -21.03 9.41 0.56
N MET A 198 -20.46 10.10 -0.44
CA MET A 198 -20.39 11.57 -0.48
C MET A 198 -21.77 12.23 -0.69
N ALA A 199 -22.67 11.57 -1.39
CA ALA A 199 -24.00 12.10 -1.72
C ALA A 199 -25.03 11.92 -0.57
N ASP A 200 -24.78 10.99 0.35
CA ASP A 200 -25.65 10.73 1.48
C ASP A 200 -25.15 11.46 2.74
N ALA A 201 -25.97 12.29 3.35
CA ALA A 201 -25.58 13.15 4.46
C ALA A 201 -25.14 12.37 5.72
N GLU A 202 -25.81 11.26 6.01
CA GLU A 202 -25.52 10.44 7.19
C GLU A 202 -24.21 9.63 6.98
N ALA A 203 -24.06 9.01 5.81
CA ALA A 203 -22.84 8.30 5.47
C ALA A 203 -21.64 9.24 5.42
N TRP A 204 -21.80 10.43 4.85
CA TRP A 204 -20.75 11.46 4.83
C TRP A 204 -20.39 11.96 6.23
N SER A 205 -21.38 12.10 7.12
CA SER A 205 -21.10 12.47 8.53
C SER A 205 -20.17 11.48 9.20
N VAL A 206 -20.35 10.19 8.99
CA VAL A 206 -19.48 9.13 9.52
C VAL A 206 -18.10 9.18 8.83
N ALA A 207 -18.06 9.21 7.50
CA ALA A 207 -16.83 9.24 6.73
C ALA A 207 -15.95 10.45 7.08
N SER A 208 -16.56 11.65 7.15
CA SER A 208 -15.87 12.87 7.56
C SER A 208 -15.42 12.86 9.02
N GLY A 209 -16.15 12.16 9.90
CA GLY A 209 -15.71 11.88 11.26
C GLY A 209 -14.41 11.08 11.31
N CYS A 210 -14.27 10.06 10.48
CA CYS A 210 -13.02 9.32 10.34
C CYS A 210 -11.86 10.23 9.90
N ALA A 211 -12.11 11.14 8.93
CA ALA A 211 -11.08 12.08 8.46
C ALA A 211 -10.60 13.01 9.57
N ARG A 212 -11.52 13.58 10.36
CA ARG A 212 -11.18 14.47 11.49
C ARG A 212 -10.29 13.78 12.51
N GLU A 213 -10.66 12.56 12.93
CA GLU A 213 -9.89 11.81 13.90
C GLU A 213 -8.46 11.51 13.38
N VAL A 214 -8.30 11.14 12.11
CA VAL A 214 -6.96 10.95 11.50
C VAL A 214 -6.15 12.23 11.53
N TYR A 215 -6.77 13.36 11.17
CA TYR A 215 -6.14 14.68 11.17
C TYR A 215 -5.69 15.07 12.59
N ASP A 216 -6.58 14.98 13.58
CA ASP A 216 -6.28 15.36 14.96
C ASP A 216 -5.11 14.54 15.52
N VAL A 217 -5.08 13.23 15.22
CA VAL A 217 -3.98 12.35 15.62
C VAL A 217 -2.67 12.72 14.90
N ALA A 218 -2.71 13.01 13.61
CA ALA A 218 -1.53 13.42 12.84
C ALA A 218 -0.92 14.71 13.42
N ILE A 219 -1.73 15.74 13.65
CA ILE A 219 -1.29 17.01 14.24
C ILE A 219 -0.73 16.81 15.65
N ALA A 220 -1.41 16.03 16.50
CA ALA A 220 -0.93 15.73 17.86
C ALA A 220 0.39 14.94 17.88
N LYS A 221 0.67 14.17 16.82
CA LYS A 221 1.96 13.47 16.61
C LYS A 221 3.04 14.38 16.00
N GLY A 222 2.73 15.64 15.69
CA GLY A 222 3.66 16.57 15.06
C GLY A 222 3.86 16.32 13.56
N ILE A 223 2.99 15.55 12.92
CA ILE A 223 2.99 15.34 11.47
C ILE A 223 2.43 16.59 10.80
N ARG A 224 3.21 17.21 9.92
CA ARG A 224 2.75 18.33 9.12
C ARG A 224 1.95 17.81 7.93
N LEU A 225 0.77 18.37 7.71
CA LEU A 225 -0.08 18.09 6.55
C LEU A 225 -0.17 19.35 5.68
N ASP A 226 -0.38 19.18 4.38
CA ASP A 226 -0.44 20.32 3.43
C ASP A 226 -1.84 20.94 3.33
N PHE A 227 -2.69 20.70 4.33
CA PHE A 227 -4.05 21.24 4.41
C PHE A 227 -4.48 21.41 5.87
N ASP A 228 -5.40 22.36 6.11
CA ASP A 228 -5.94 22.65 7.43
C ASP A 228 -7.38 22.10 7.62
N ASP A 229 -8.09 21.78 6.53
CA ASP A 229 -9.42 21.19 6.55
C ASP A 229 -9.41 19.76 6.00
N PRO A 230 -9.39 18.76 6.91
CA PRO A 230 -9.38 17.35 6.52
C PRO A 230 -10.63 16.91 5.78
N VAL A 231 -11.78 17.54 6.06
CA VAL A 231 -13.05 17.18 5.43
C VAL A 231 -13.09 17.69 4.00
N ALA A 232 -12.69 18.93 3.78
CA ALA A 232 -12.59 19.50 2.43
C ALA A 232 -11.54 18.74 1.59
N TYR A 233 -10.40 18.36 2.19
CA TYR A 233 -9.37 17.58 1.51
C TYR A 233 -9.89 16.20 1.08
N ALA A 234 -10.54 15.47 2.00
CA ALA A 234 -11.12 14.16 1.69
C ALA A 234 -12.24 14.27 0.65
N TYR A 235 -13.07 15.30 0.74
CA TYR A 235 -14.15 15.54 -0.23
C TYR A 235 -13.59 15.80 -1.63
N ALA A 236 -12.57 16.65 -1.75
CA ALA A 236 -11.91 16.94 -3.02
C ALA A 236 -11.24 15.70 -3.61
N PHE A 237 -10.64 14.83 -2.78
CA PHE A 237 -10.10 13.54 -3.21
C PHE A 237 -11.19 12.62 -3.75
N GLY A 238 -12.28 12.41 -2.99
CA GLY A 238 -13.39 11.54 -3.40
C GLY A 238 -14.07 12.02 -4.69
N GLY A 239 -14.18 13.34 -4.87
CA GLY A 239 -14.75 13.96 -6.06
C GLY A 239 -13.97 13.67 -7.37
N LYS A 240 -12.68 13.28 -7.27
CA LYS A 240 -11.89 12.88 -8.43
C LYS A 240 -12.18 11.44 -8.89
N ILE A 241 -12.71 10.60 -7.98
CA ILE A 241 -12.92 9.16 -8.19
C ILE A 241 -14.27 8.67 -7.67
N PRO A 242 -15.41 9.34 -7.98
CA PRO A 242 -16.70 9.05 -7.36
C PRO A 242 -17.21 7.63 -7.64
N ASP A 243 -16.87 7.07 -8.79
CA ASP A 243 -17.27 5.72 -9.19
C ASP A 243 -16.41 4.60 -8.61
N ALA A 244 -15.33 4.95 -7.94
CA ALA A 244 -14.40 3.96 -7.40
C ALA A 244 -15.00 3.21 -6.20
N ARG A 245 -14.62 1.93 -6.10
CA ARG A 245 -14.74 1.10 -4.90
C ARG A 245 -13.36 0.96 -4.26
N PRO A 246 -13.19 1.34 -2.99
CA PRO A 246 -11.93 1.12 -2.29
C PRO A 246 -11.50 -0.34 -2.30
N SER A 247 -10.18 -0.59 -2.27
CA SER A 247 -9.62 -1.94 -2.27
C SER A 247 -10.16 -2.82 -1.14
N MET A 248 -10.43 -2.24 0.02
CA MET A 248 -11.04 -2.93 1.17
C MET A 248 -12.42 -3.49 0.84
N LEU A 249 -13.28 -2.70 0.18
CA LEU A 249 -14.59 -3.16 -0.28
C LEU A 249 -14.44 -4.27 -1.32
N LEU A 250 -13.52 -4.13 -2.27
CA LEU A 250 -13.27 -5.16 -3.29
C LEU A 250 -12.77 -6.47 -2.69
N ASP A 251 -11.92 -6.41 -1.64
CA ASP A 251 -11.48 -7.60 -0.92
C ASP A 251 -12.66 -8.31 -0.24
N LEU A 252 -13.52 -7.57 0.47
CA LEU A 252 -14.72 -8.14 1.12
C LEU A 252 -15.70 -8.75 0.11
N MET A 253 -15.96 -8.04 -1.01
CA MET A 253 -16.83 -8.56 -2.08
C MET A 253 -16.30 -9.86 -2.69
N ALA A 254 -14.99 -10.06 -2.67
CA ALA A 254 -14.34 -11.27 -3.14
C ALA A 254 -14.10 -12.32 -2.04
N GLY A 255 -14.66 -12.14 -0.84
CA GLY A 255 -14.48 -13.05 0.29
C GLY A 255 -13.03 -13.09 0.81
N ARG A 256 -12.24 -12.05 0.59
CA ARG A 256 -10.85 -11.99 1.03
C ARG A 256 -10.70 -11.16 2.31
N ARG A 257 -9.71 -11.52 3.11
CA ARG A 257 -9.28 -10.69 4.25
C ARG A 257 -8.86 -9.29 3.77
N CYS A 258 -9.33 -8.25 4.47
CA CYS A 258 -9.03 -6.86 4.15
C CYS A 258 -8.07 -6.21 5.17
N GLU A 259 -7.59 -5.01 4.86
CA GLU A 259 -6.57 -4.28 5.63
C GLU A 259 -7.17 -3.32 6.67
N ILE A 260 -8.36 -3.62 7.20
CA ILE A 260 -9.05 -2.73 8.16
C ILE A 260 -8.22 -2.44 9.41
N ASP A 261 -7.42 -3.41 9.90
CA ASP A 261 -6.61 -3.29 11.10
C ASP A 261 -5.53 -2.22 11.01
N VAL A 262 -4.96 -2.01 9.82
CA VAL A 262 -3.88 -1.05 9.58
C VAL A 262 -4.35 0.26 8.96
N ILE A 263 -5.62 0.36 8.58
CA ILE A 263 -6.24 1.59 8.08
C ILE A 263 -7.05 2.22 9.22
N ASN A 264 -8.36 2.05 9.28
CA ASN A 264 -9.18 2.64 10.36
C ASN A 264 -8.78 2.09 11.74
N GLY A 265 -8.47 0.78 11.83
CA GLY A 265 -8.08 0.11 13.07
C GLY A 265 -6.76 0.56 13.68
N ALA A 266 -5.91 1.22 12.89
CA ALA A 266 -4.65 1.78 13.40
C ALA A 266 -4.83 3.15 14.08
N ILE A 267 -5.97 3.83 13.88
CA ILE A 267 -6.13 5.22 14.32
C ILE A 267 -6.32 5.33 15.83
N ASP A 268 -7.20 4.54 16.45
CA ASP A 268 -7.42 4.61 17.91
C ASP A 268 -6.17 4.21 18.72
N PRO A 269 -5.42 3.15 18.38
CA PRO A 269 -4.13 2.90 19.01
C PRO A 269 -3.14 4.06 18.87
N ALA A 270 -3.04 4.67 17.67
CA ALA A 270 -2.19 5.83 17.45
C ALA A 270 -2.66 7.07 18.24
N ALA A 271 -3.98 7.31 18.34
CA ALA A 271 -4.57 8.39 19.15
C ALA A 271 -4.20 8.27 20.62
N ARG A 272 -4.28 7.07 21.20
CA ARG A 272 -3.94 6.82 22.60
C ARG A 272 -2.49 7.16 22.93
N THR A 273 -1.55 7.04 22.00
CA THR A 273 -0.14 7.42 22.23
C THR A 273 0.06 8.92 22.43
N VAL A 274 -0.92 9.74 22.04
CA VAL A 274 -0.91 11.20 22.14
C VAL A 274 -2.06 11.74 23.02
N GLY A 275 -2.69 10.88 23.82
CA GLY A 275 -3.74 11.27 24.75
C GLY A 275 -5.11 11.55 24.10
N LEU A 276 -5.30 11.14 22.86
CA LEU A 276 -6.57 11.25 22.11
C LEU A 276 -7.31 9.91 22.06
N VAL A 277 -8.53 9.95 21.49
CA VAL A 277 -9.34 8.77 21.15
C VAL A 277 -9.89 8.92 19.75
N ALA A 278 -10.16 7.80 19.07
CA ALA A 278 -10.72 7.79 17.72
C ALA A 278 -11.96 6.85 17.63
N PRO A 279 -13.06 7.22 18.29
CA PRO A 279 -14.24 6.37 18.42
C PRO A 279 -14.93 6.05 17.08
N VAL A 280 -14.93 6.98 16.11
CA VAL A 280 -15.55 6.76 14.81
C VAL A 280 -14.77 5.70 14.03
N ASN A 281 -13.45 5.84 13.95
CA ASN A 281 -12.58 4.84 13.32
C ASN A 281 -12.64 3.48 14.03
N ALA A 282 -12.68 3.47 15.37
CA ALA A 282 -12.85 2.24 16.14
C ALA A 282 -14.19 1.55 15.85
N THR A 283 -15.28 2.30 15.77
CA THR A 283 -16.61 1.78 15.43
C THR A 283 -16.66 1.20 14.02
N ILE A 284 -16.15 1.93 13.03
CA ILE A 284 -16.06 1.46 11.63
C ILE A 284 -15.23 0.18 11.56
N THR A 285 -14.12 0.13 12.29
CA THR A 285 -13.27 -1.08 12.36
C THR A 285 -14.04 -2.29 12.88
N ALA A 286 -14.80 -2.12 13.96
CA ALA A 286 -15.62 -3.19 14.52
C ALA A 286 -16.71 -3.67 13.55
N LEU A 287 -17.39 -2.73 12.87
CA LEU A 287 -18.43 -3.06 11.89
C LEU A 287 -17.86 -3.82 10.68
N VAL A 288 -16.71 -3.39 10.13
CA VAL A 288 -16.06 -4.09 9.01
C VAL A 288 -15.61 -5.49 9.42
N LYS A 289 -15.04 -5.66 10.63
CA LYS A 289 -14.67 -6.97 11.16
C LYS A 289 -15.89 -7.90 11.34
N ALA A 290 -16.99 -7.37 11.88
CA ALA A 290 -18.21 -8.14 12.04
C ALA A 290 -18.78 -8.58 10.68
N LYS A 291 -18.76 -7.69 9.68
CA LYS A 291 -19.18 -8.02 8.31
C LYS A 291 -18.28 -9.09 7.68
N ALA A 292 -16.96 -8.98 7.83
CA ALA A 292 -16.00 -9.95 7.31
C ALA A 292 -16.16 -11.35 7.95
N ALA A 293 -16.57 -11.42 9.22
CA ALA A 293 -16.79 -12.69 9.92
C ALA A 293 -18.11 -13.38 9.52
N GLY A 294 -19.03 -12.68 8.89
CA GLY A 294 -20.34 -13.20 8.46
C GLY A 294 -20.40 -13.55 6.96
N VAL A 295 -19.29 -13.48 6.25
CA VAL A 295 -19.19 -13.79 4.81
C VAL A 295 -18.58 -15.20 4.56
#